data_26345e3b602adb4a123aa1593c5e4d6d
#
_entry.id   26345e3b602adb4a123aa1593c5e4d6d
#
_cell.length_a   1.000
_cell.length_b   1.000
_cell.length_c   1.000
_cell.angle_alpha   90.00
_cell.angle_beta   90.00
_cell.angle_gamma   90.00
#
_symmetry.space_group_name_H-M   'P 1'
#
loop_
_entity.id
_entity.type
_entity.pdbx_description
1 polymer ?
#
loop_
_entity_poly.entity_id
_entity_poly.type
_entity_poly.pdbx_seq_one_letter_code
_entity_poly.pdbx_strand_id
1 'polypeptide(L)'
;MRRLMSSLMWGPIARLAAAIVALTGFAMISTNVTAQQPKAVKIAVIVPLSGAWARQGQLVKMGAETAVNEINAAGGIKALGGAKLELISGDAGDSAEKAKNAAQRLIAQEPDLVGGMGAWLSTFTLAITEVTERAQVPWLTLSYADTITSRGFKYVFQSSPPAGVQSTEAVPTIVELGKAATGKPPKTAGIIGDNTASPVSFLKPMREGGLEKLGMKVVLDETYTPPLSDATPLIQKVRSTRPEFLLFISSTISDLKLGLEKMNEFHLAKGAIPVIGNGAHMGAPEVVKNVPPELLEGVMFIVANWGLKGQERISDLYKKQTGEPWITQDGLAGYGHTWILKEALERAGKADKVAVNEQIHKLELKSGPAADAFPGVVKFDENGRRVGAPLVIVQWQSGVPVSVFPTDRALAKAKWPKS
;
A
#
# COMPACT_ATOMS: atom_id res chain seq x y z
N MET A 1 -41.19 -102.54 -11.17
CA MET A 1 -41.53 -102.64 -9.73
C MET A 1 -41.06 -101.40 -9.00
N ARG A 2 -42.00 -100.66 -8.40
CA ARG A 2 -42.01 -99.90 -7.16
C ARG A 2 -40.78 -99.04 -6.85
N ARG A 3 -40.97 -97.66 -6.82
CA ARG A 3 -41.15 -96.75 -5.69
C ARG A 3 -39.79 -96.28 -5.14
N LEU A 4 -39.55 -95.06 -4.76
CA LEU A 4 -40.29 -94.10 -3.91
C LEU A 4 -39.75 -92.66 -4.10
N MET A 5 -40.64 -91.68 -4.04
CA MET A 5 -40.45 -90.28 -3.87
C MET A 5 -39.82 -90.01 -2.46
N SER A 6 -38.90 -89.04 -2.33
CA SER A 6 -38.75 -88.32 -1.09
C SER A 6 -38.55 -86.81 -1.33
N SER A 7 -39.57 -86.03 -0.98
CA SER A 7 -39.61 -84.60 -0.93
C SER A 7 -38.72 -84.11 0.20
N LEU A 8 -37.75 -83.21 -0.05
CA LEU A 8 -37.10 -82.40 0.97
C LEU A 8 -37.75 -81.05 0.97
N MET A 9 -38.53 -80.79 2.05
CA MET A 9 -39.03 -79.45 2.40
C MET A 9 -37.85 -78.58 2.89
N TRP A 10 -37.64 -77.53 2.20
CA TRP A 10 -36.72 -76.47 2.74
C TRP A 10 -37.50 -75.57 3.72
N GLY A 11 -37.03 -75.54 4.97
CA GLY A 11 -37.63 -74.78 6.06
C GLY A 11 -37.48 -73.28 5.90
N PRO A 12 -38.27 -72.52 6.65
CA PRO A 12 -38.35 -71.03 6.55
C PRO A 12 -37.07 -70.25 6.89
N ILE A 13 -36.02 -70.90 7.39
CA ILE A 13 -34.80 -70.27 7.74
C ILE A 13 -33.93 -69.84 6.54
N ALA A 14 -34.02 -70.51 5.42
CA ALA A 14 -33.28 -70.16 4.19
C ALA A 14 -33.85 -68.93 3.44
N ARG A 15 -35.06 -68.50 3.74
CA ARG A 15 -35.65 -67.26 3.14
C ARG A 15 -35.33 -66.00 3.93
N LEU A 16 -34.94 -66.08 5.24
CA LEU A 16 -34.51 -64.93 6.04
C LEU A 16 -33.05 -64.53 5.79
N ALA A 17 -32.19 -65.50 5.44
CA ALA A 17 -30.78 -65.21 5.14
C ALA A 17 -30.58 -64.45 3.78
N ALA A 18 -31.45 -64.69 2.79
CA ALA A 18 -31.38 -64.00 1.50
C ALA A 18 -31.90 -62.57 1.55
N ALA A 19 -32.80 -62.24 2.49
CA ALA A 19 -33.33 -60.87 2.66
C ALA A 19 -32.35 -59.94 3.45
N ILE A 20 -31.53 -60.50 4.36
CA ILE A 20 -30.56 -59.73 5.12
C ILE A 20 -29.31 -59.36 4.29
N VAL A 21 -28.91 -60.21 3.34
CA VAL A 21 -27.80 -59.93 2.43
C VAL A 21 -28.18 -58.86 1.38
N ALA A 22 -29.47 -58.76 1.01
CA ALA A 22 -29.93 -57.69 0.08
C ALA A 22 -30.10 -56.31 0.73
N LEU A 23 -30.32 -56.24 2.08
CA LEU A 23 -30.41 -54.95 2.79
C LEU A 23 -29.03 -54.38 3.25
N THR A 24 -28.00 -55.22 3.36
CA THR A 24 -26.64 -54.76 3.73
C THR A 24 -25.81 -54.36 2.52
N GLY A 25 -26.21 -54.72 1.30
CA GLY A 25 -25.53 -54.29 0.06
C GLY A 25 -25.88 -52.90 -0.46
N PHE A 26 -26.90 -52.21 0.10
CA PHE A 26 -27.34 -50.91 -0.36
C PHE A 26 -26.84 -49.70 0.53
N ALA A 27 -26.04 -49.98 1.53
CA ALA A 27 -25.64 -48.95 2.52
C ALA A 27 -24.19 -48.45 2.38
N MET A 28 -23.48 -48.79 1.28
CA MET A 28 -22.09 -48.29 1.07
C MET A 28 -21.81 -47.84 -0.37
N ILE A 29 -22.69 -47.06 -0.95
CA ILE A 29 -22.30 -46.11 -1.97
C ILE A 29 -22.25 -44.78 -1.27
N SER A 30 -21.26 -44.60 -0.36
CA SER A 30 -20.76 -43.30 -0.01
C SER A 30 -20.11 -42.77 -1.28
N THR A 31 -20.88 -42.06 -2.08
CA THR A 31 -20.30 -41.17 -3.08
C THR A 31 -19.43 -40.20 -2.35
N ASN A 32 -18.12 -40.49 -2.28
CA ASN A 32 -17.15 -39.48 -2.07
C ASN A 32 -17.31 -38.49 -3.23
N VAL A 33 -18.27 -37.58 -3.13
CA VAL A 33 -18.28 -36.38 -3.90
C VAL A 33 -17.04 -35.62 -3.34
N THR A 34 -15.90 -35.86 -3.95
CA THR A 34 -14.73 -34.97 -3.81
C THR A 34 -15.24 -33.64 -4.32
N ALA A 35 -15.69 -32.80 -3.41
CA ALA A 35 -16.02 -31.42 -3.73
C ALA A 35 -14.75 -30.86 -4.39
N GLN A 36 -14.82 -30.69 -5.71
CA GLN A 36 -13.73 -30.11 -6.47
C GLN A 36 -13.43 -28.75 -5.82
N GLN A 37 -12.22 -28.59 -5.27
CA GLN A 37 -11.87 -27.33 -4.64
C GLN A 37 -12.05 -26.20 -5.66
N PRO A 38 -12.71 -25.09 -5.29
CA PRO A 38 -12.92 -24.00 -6.22
C PRO A 38 -11.58 -23.50 -6.73
N LYS A 39 -11.52 -23.19 -8.04
CA LYS A 39 -10.30 -22.65 -8.68
C LYS A 39 -9.82 -21.41 -7.92
N ALA A 40 -8.53 -21.32 -7.65
CA ALA A 40 -7.96 -20.14 -7.02
C ALA A 40 -8.20 -18.87 -7.87
N VAL A 41 -8.40 -17.75 -7.20
CA VAL A 41 -8.61 -16.44 -7.83
C VAL A 41 -7.29 -15.66 -7.80
N LYS A 42 -6.82 -15.28 -8.98
CA LYS A 42 -5.53 -14.61 -9.14
C LYS A 42 -5.67 -13.10 -9.05
N ILE A 43 -4.86 -12.49 -8.19
CA ILE A 43 -4.64 -11.04 -8.11
C ILE A 43 -3.16 -10.74 -8.26
N ALA A 44 -2.81 -9.55 -8.76
CA ALA A 44 -1.41 -9.19 -8.99
C ALA A 44 -0.88 -8.13 -8.01
N VAL A 45 0.42 -8.21 -7.73
CA VAL A 45 1.20 -7.10 -7.18
C VAL A 45 2.41 -6.85 -8.08
N ILE A 46 2.47 -5.66 -8.72
CA ILE A 46 3.63 -5.23 -9.51
C ILE A 46 4.26 -4.04 -8.81
N VAL A 47 5.42 -4.24 -8.24
CA VAL A 47 6.17 -3.25 -7.46
C VAL A 47 7.66 -3.40 -7.74
N PRO A 48 8.51 -2.40 -7.49
CA PRO A 48 9.95 -2.58 -7.58
C PRO A 48 10.40 -3.64 -6.57
N LEU A 49 11.02 -4.70 -7.05
CA LEU A 49 11.67 -5.75 -6.23
C LEU A 49 13.18 -5.78 -6.44
N SER A 50 13.67 -4.93 -7.35
CA SER A 50 15.09 -4.70 -7.64
C SER A 50 15.36 -3.19 -7.75
N GLY A 51 16.66 -2.79 -7.65
CA GLY A 51 17.10 -1.40 -7.76
C GLY A 51 16.84 -0.55 -6.51
N ALA A 52 16.92 0.77 -6.67
CA ALA A 52 16.91 1.75 -5.57
C ALA A 52 15.61 1.78 -4.75
N TRP A 53 14.51 1.31 -5.30
CA TRP A 53 13.17 1.30 -4.68
C TRP A 53 12.69 -0.10 -4.25
N ALA A 54 13.59 -1.11 -4.31
CA ALA A 54 13.24 -2.51 -4.03
C ALA A 54 12.62 -2.70 -2.64
N ARG A 55 13.13 -1.99 -1.65
CA ARG A 55 12.64 -2.13 -0.28
C ARG A 55 11.19 -1.72 -0.11
N GLN A 56 10.79 -0.61 -0.71
CA GLN A 56 9.41 -0.12 -0.67
C GLN A 56 8.45 -1.11 -1.35
N GLY A 57 8.87 -1.65 -2.49
CA GLY A 57 8.10 -2.69 -3.17
C GLY A 57 7.94 -3.96 -2.31
N GLN A 58 9.00 -4.39 -1.62
CA GLN A 58 8.95 -5.52 -0.68
C GLN A 58 7.93 -5.28 0.44
N LEU A 59 7.91 -4.08 1.03
CA LEU A 59 6.96 -3.73 2.09
C LEU A 59 5.50 -3.78 1.61
N VAL A 60 5.21 -3.28 0.39
CA VAL A 60 3.87 -3.41 -0.22
C VAL A 60 3.51 -4.88 -0.42
N LYS A 61 4.42 -5.67 -0.97
CA LYS A 61 4.22 -7.11 -1.22
C LYS A 61 3.94 -7.86 0.09
N MET A 62 4.72 -7.62 1.14
CA MET A 62 4.52 -8.21 2.46
C MET A 62 3.13 -7.89 3.04
N GLY A 63 2.64 -6.65 2.85
CA GLY A 63 1.28 -6.27 3.24
C GLY A 63 0.21 -7.05 2.48
N ALA A 64 0.37 -7.21 1.17
CA ALA A 64 -0.54 -8.00 0.34
C ALA A 64 -0.53 -9.48 0.73
N GLU A 65 0.64 -10.08 0.96
CA GLU A 65 0.80 -11.46 1.42
C GLU A 65 0.15 -11.66 2.79
N THR A 66 0.30 -10.70 3.71
CA THR A 66 -0.35 -10.75 5.04
C THR A 66 -1.87 -10.84 4.89
N ALA A 67 -2.47 -10.04 4.01
CA ALA A 67 -3.91 -10.07 3.76
C ALA A 67 -4.35 -11.37 3.06
N VAL A 68 -3.61 -11.83 2.04
CA VAL A 68 -3.91 -13.10 1.35
C VAL A 68 -3.89 -14.26 2.33
N ASN A 69 -2.90 -14.33 3.21
CA ASN A 69 -2.81 -15.38 4.24
C ASN A 69 -4.02 -15.33 5.19
N GLU A 70 -4.40 -14.14 5.66
CA GLU A 70 -5.55 -13.96 6.55
C GLU A 70 -6.87 -14.37 5.86
N ILE A 71 -7.12 -13.88 4.64
CA ILE A 71 -8.31 -14.21 3.85
C ILE A 71 -8.40 -15.71 3.58
N ASN A 72 -7.29 -16.32 3.18
CA ASN A 72 -7.23 -17.74 2.88
C ASN A 72 -7.43 -18.61 4.13
N ALA A 73 -6.88 -18.21 5.27
CA ALA A 73 -7.11 -18.88 6.55
C ALA A 73 -8.56 -18.76 7.01
N ALA A 74 -9.24 -17.64 6.73
CA ALA A 74 -10.65 -17.41 7.02
C ALA A 74 -11.63 -18.11 6.06
N GLY A 75 -11.14 -18.91 5.11
CA GLY A 75 -11.97 -19.71 4.19
C GLY A 75 -12.02 -19.16 2.77
N GLY A 76 -11.23 -18.14 2.40
CA GLY A 76 -11.16 -17.60 1.03
C GLY A 76 -12.36 -16.71 0.67
N ILE A 77 -12.70 -16.67 -0.60
CA ILE A 77 -13.81 -15.87 -1.15
C ILE A 77 -15.10 -16.67 -1.03
N LYS A 78 -15.96 -16.31 -0.11
CA LYS A 78 -17.17 -17.08 0.23
C LYS A 78 -18.17 -17.13 -0.94
N ALA A 79 -18.37 -16.02 -1.62
CA ALA A 79 -19.25 -15.93 -2.79
C ALA A 79 -18.77 -16.83 -3.96
N LEU A 80 -17.52 -17.31 -3.93
CA LEU A 80 -16.94 -18.22 -4.91
C LEU A 80 -16.68 -19.61 -4.33
N GLY A 81 -17.52 -20.05 -3.38
CA GLY A 81 -17.42 -21.36 -2.77
C GLY A 81 -16.16 -21.57 -1.91
N GLY A 82 -15.55 -20.51 -1.38
CA GLY A 82 -14.32 -20.56 -0.60
C GLY A 82 -13.05 -20.58 -1.44
N ALA A 83 -13.09 -20.12 -2.69
CA ALA A 83 -11.92 -20.01 -3.55
C ALA A 83 -10.79 -19.23 -2.85
N LYS A 84 -9.58 -19.75 -2.90
CA LYS A 84 -8.41 -19.10 -2.31
C LYS A 84 -7.90 -17.99 -3.22
N LEU A 85 -7.37 -16.90 -2.63
CA LEU A 85 -6.61 -15.91 -3.36
C LEU A 85 -5.20 -16.43 -3.64
N GLU A 86 -4.74 -16.21 -4.87
CA GLU A 86 -3.35 -16.41 -5.30
C GLU A 86 -2.75 -15.06 -5.68
N LEU A 87 -1.62 -14.71 -5.06
CA LEU A 87 -0.92 -13.45 -5.32
C LEU A 87 0.19 -13.66 -6.34
N ILE A 88 0.03 -13.11 -7.53
CA ILE A 88 1.03 -13.14 -8.59
C ILE A 88 1.91 -11.89 -8.48
N SER A 89 3.22 -12.08 -8.31
CA SER A 89 4.17 -10.98 -8.12
C SER A 89 4.92 -10.65 -9.42
N GLY A 90 5.03 -9.36 -9.74
CA GLY A 90 5.86 -8.84 -10.82
C GLY A 90 6.88 -7.83 -10.32
N ASP A 91 8.14 -7.93 -10.78
CA ASP A 91 9.16 -6.92 -10.51
C ASP A 91 9.03 -5.77 -11.53
N ALA A 92 8.68 -4.57 -11.03
CA ALA A 92 8.63 -3.35 -11.83
C ALA A 92 10.04 -2.84 -12.21
N GLY A 93 11.10 -3.37 -11.60
CA GLY A 93 12.48 -2.96 -11.86
C GLY A 93 12.77 -1.54 -11.38
N ASP A 94 13.64 -0.87 -12.14
CA ASP A 94 14.20 0.45 -11.81
C ASP A 94 13.90 1.55 -12.86
N SER A 95 13.00 1.26 -13.82
CA SER A 95 12.58 2.23 -14.84
C SER A 95 11.12 2.06 -15.24
N ALA A 96 10.51 3.15 -15.76
CA ALA A 96 9.14 3.12 -16.28
C ALA A 96 8.95 2.09 -17.40
N GLU A 97 9.96 1.89 -18.24
CA GLU A 97 9.95 0.88 -19.29
C GLU A 97 9.90 -0.54 -18.73
N LYS A 98 10.76 -0.87 -17.77
CA LYS A 98 10.75 -2.19 -17.10
C LYS A 98 9.42 -2.43 -16.40
N ALA A 99 8.86 -1.42 -15.73
CA ALA A 99 7.56 -1.50 -15.07
C ALA A 99 6.42 -1.79 -16.07
N LYS A 100 6.42 -1.11 -17.23
CA LYS A 100 5.47 -1.36 -18.32
C LYS A 100 5.61 -2.78 -18.88
N ASN A 101 6.84 -3.22 -19.14
CA ASN A 101 7.13 -4.57 -19.65
C ASN A 101 6.72 -5.66 -18.65
N ALA A 102 6.89 -5.42 -17.33
CA ALA A 102 6.42 -6.34 -16.29
C ALA A 102 4.89 -6.50 -16.31
N ALA A 103 4.15 -5.40 -16.45
CA ALA A 103 2.70 -5.44 -16.56
C ALA A 103 2.24 -6.17 -17.82
N GLN A 104 2.86 -5.90 -18.97
CA GLN A 104 2.54 -6.59 -20.22
C GLN A 104 2.74 -8.11 -20.12
N ARG A 105 3.90 -8.53 -19.61
CA ARG A 105 4.19 -9.96 -19.43
C ARG A 105 3.21 -10.63 -18.48
N LEU A 106 2.98 -10.03 -17.31
CA LEU A 106 2.12 -10.62 -16.30
C LEU A 106 0.69 -10.78 -16.81
N ILE A 107 0.12 -9.76 -17.46
CA ILE A 107 -1.24 -9.83 -18.02
C ILE A 107 -1.33 -10.85 -19.16
N ALA A 108 -0.29 -10.99 -19.98
CA ALA A 108 -0.27 -11.98 -21.04
C ALA A 108 -0.15 -13.43 -20.50
N GLN A 109 0.59 -13.62 -19.42
CA GLN A 109 0.79 -14.93 -18.78
C GLN A 109 -0.41 -15.35 -17.92
N GLU A 110 -1.15 -14.39 -17.36
CA GLU A 110 -2.25 -14.62 -16.43
C GLU A 110 -3.57 -14.01 -16.97
N PRO A 111 -4.17 -14.63 -18.00
CA PRO A 111 -5.39 -14.10 -18.64
C PRO A 111 -6.61 -14.13 -17.71
N ASP A 112 -6.58 -14.93 -16.66
CA ASP A 112 -7.60 -15.05 -15.61
C ASP A 112 -7.40 -14.12 -14.41
N LEU A 113 -6.46 -13.17 -14.52
CA LEU A 113 -6.23 -12.15 -13.51
C LEU A 113 -7.45 -11.25 -13.35
N VAL A 114 -7.94 -11.09 -12.12
CA VAL A 114 -9.16 -10.31 -11.83
C VAL A 114 -8.91 -8.88 -11.36
N GLY A 115 -7.67 -8.55 -10.98
CA GLY A 115 -7.29 -7.23 -10.51
C GLY A 115 -5.87 -7.23 -9.95
N GLY A 116 -5.38 -6.06 -9.58
CA GLY A 116 -4.05 -5.97 -9.00
C GLY A 116 -3.74 -4.64 -8.32
N MET A 117 -2.50 -4.49 -7.88
CA MET A 117 -2.00 -3.31 -7.16
C MET A 117 -0.54 -3.00 -7.44
N GLY A 118 -0.17 -1.74 -7.19
CA GLY A 118 1.21 -1.20 -7.35
C GLY A 118 1.18 0.15 -8.07
N ALA A 119 2.32 0.74 -8.49
CA ALA A 119 3.68 0.20 -8.34
C ALA A 119 4.48 0.79 -7.18
N TRP A 120 3.97 1.56 -6.29
CA TRP A 120 4.61 2.41 -5.29
C TRP A 120 5.15 3.73 -5.89
N LEU A 121 6.16 3.70 -6.75
CA LEU A 121 6.67 4.91 -7.41
C LEU A 121 5.67 5.37 -8.48
N SER A 122 5.24 6.62 -8.39
CA SER A 122 4.20 7.17 -9.30
C SER A 122 4.59 7.10 -10.77
N THR A 123 5.87 7.31 -11.10
CA THR A 123 6.39 7.16 -12.46
C THR A 123 6.15 5.74 -13.02
N PHE A 124 6.32 4.71 -12.19
CA PHE A 124 6.07 3.33 -12.61
C PHE A 124 4.58 3.01 -12.66
N THR A 125 3.80 3.54 -11.70
CA THR A 125 2.34 3.42 -11.72
C THR A 125 1.74 4.00 -13.00
N LEU A 126 2.21 5.16 -13.45
CA LEU A 126 1.76 5.76 -14.70
C LEU A 126 1.99 4.82 -15.90
N ALA A 127 3.14 4.15 -15.95
CA ALA A 127 3.48 3.21 -17.03
C ALA A 127 2.67 1.89 -16.96
N ILE A 128 2.52 1.31 -15.75
CA ILE A 128 1.74 0.08 -15.53
C ILE A 128 0.27 0.32 -15.87
N THR A 129 -0.30 1.42 -15.42
CA THR A 129 -1.74 1.69 -15.57
C THR A 129 -2.15 1.98 -17.00
N GLU A 130 -1.25 2.35 -17.90
CA GLU A 130 -1.53 2.35 -19.34
C GLU A 130 -1.81 0.93 -19.88
N VAL A 131 -1.15 -0.07 -19.34
CA VAL A 131 -1.30 -1.47 -19.76
C VAL A 131 -2.56 -2.07 -19.13
N THR A 132 -2.75 -1.88 -17.81
CA THR A 132 -3.89 -2.44 -17.08
C THR A 132 -5.22 -1.83 -17.54
N GLU A 133 -5.27 -0.53 -17.85
CA GLU A 133 -6.45 0.13 -18.41
C GLU A 133 -6.89 -0.52 -19.74
N ARG A 134 -5.96 -0.66 -20.69
CA ARG A 134 -6.24 -1.32 -21.98
C ARG A 134 -6.70 -2.77 -21.84
N ALA A 135 -6.15 -3.46 -20.84
CA ALA A 135 -6.50 -4.84 -20.54
C ALA A 135 -7.78 -4.96 -19.69
N GLN A 136 -8.38 -3.85 -19.29
CA GLN A 136 -9.55 -3.80 -18.41
C GLN A 136 -9.32 -4.55 -17.07
N VAL A 137 -8.11 -4.42 -16.50
CA VAL A 137 -7.75 -5.00 -15.21
C VAL A 137 -7.79 -3.89 -14.16
N PRO A 138 -8.69 -3.95 -13.16
CA PRO A 138 -8.74 -2.93 -12.11
C PRO A 138 -7.43 -2.91 -11.33
N TRP A 139 -6.89 -1.70 -11.16
CA TRP A 139 -5.59 -1.48 -10.57
C TRP A 139 -5.63 -0.49 -9.43
N LEU A 140 -5.32 -0.95 -8.23
CA LEU A 140 -5.26 -0.13 -7.01
C LEU A 140 -3.83 0.38 -6.79
N THR A 141 -3.70 1.63 -6.38
CA THR A 141 -2.37 2.21 -6.11
C THR A 141 -2.37 3.13 -4.90
N LEU A 142 -1.26 3.10 -4.17
CA LEU A 142 -0.95 4.05 -3.10
C LEU A 142 -0.16 5.27 -3.60
N SER A 143 0.26 5.26 -4.86
CA SER A 143 1.08 6.31 -5.47
C SER A 143 0.39 7.67 -5.47
N TYR A 144 1.17 8.76 -5.44
CA TYR A 144 0.65 10.09 -5.10
C TYR A 144 0.45 11.04 -6.28
N ALA A 145 1.11 10.85 -7.44
CA ALA A 145 1.06 11.83 -8.52
C ALA A 145 -0.38 12.15 -8.94
N ASP A 146 -0.68 13.44 -9.08
CA ASP A 146 -2.01 13.95 -9.44
C ASP A 146 -2.47 13.44 -10.81
N THR A 147 -1.51 13.18 -11.71
CA THR A 147 -1.76 12.71 -13.07
C THR A 147 -2.25 11.25 -13.14
N ILE A 148 -2.15 10.46 -12.07
CA ILE A 148 -2.59 9.05 -12.08
C ILE A 148 -4.07 8.96 -12.44
N THR A 149 -4.91 9.73 -11.78
CA THR A 149 -6.38 9.72 -11.93
C THR A 149 -6.96 10.90 -12.71
N SER A 150 -6.10 11.72 -13.38
CA SER A 150 -6.55 12.80 -14.27
C SER A 150 -6.57 12.43 -15.75
N ARG A 151 -6.23 11.17 -16.09
CA ARG A 151 -6.14 10.66 -17.47
C ARG A 151 -7.46 10.11 -18.04
N GLY A 152 -8.54 10.15 -17.25
CA GLY A 152 -9.85 9.62 -17.65
C GLY A 152 -9.95 8.09 -17.64
N PHE A 153 -9.00 7.39 -17.03
CA PHE A 153 -8.99 5.93 -16.91
C PHE A 153 -10.11 5.45 -15.98
N LYS A 154 -10.68 4.28 -16.28
CA LYS A 154 -11.83 3.69 -15.56
C LYS A 154 -11.46 2.47 -14.71
N TYR A 155 -10.25 1.95 -14.89
CA TYR A 155 -9.75 0.76 -14.19
C TYR A 155 -8.61 1.10 -13.22
N VAL A 156 -8.43 2.38 -12.85
CA VAL A 156 -7.36 2.85 -11.96
C VAL A 156 -7.94 3.50 -10.72
N PHE A 157 -7.52 3.05 -9.55
CA PHE A 157 -8.02 3.49 -8.25
C PHE A 157 -6.87 3.95 -7.35
N GLN A 158 -6.82 5.23 -7.02
CA GLN A 158 -5.82 5.85 -6.17
C GLN A 158 -6.35 5.97 -4.74
N SER A 159 -5.77 5.19 -3.81
CA SER A 159 -6.20 5.14 -2.40
C SER A 159 -5.65 6.27 -1.53
N SER A 160 -4.60 6.94 -1.99
CA SER A 160 -3.95 8.06 -1.32
C SER A 160 -4.49 9.40 -1.82
N PRO A 161 -4.48 10.47 -1.01
CA PRO A 161 -4.68 11.82 -1.53
C PRO A 161 -3.62 12.13 -2.59
N PRO A 162 -3.95 12.83 -3.69
CA PRO A 162 -2.96 13.31 -4.65
C PRO A 162 -1.89 14.17 -3.99
N ALA A 163 -0.67 14.15 -4.53
CA ALA A 163 0.48 14.82 -3.91
C ALA A 163 0.31 16.34 -3.76
N GLY A 164 -0.35 16.97 -4.73
CA GLY A 164 -0.69 18.39 -4.66
C GLY A 164 -1.66 18.71 -3.50
N VAL A 165 -2.64 17.83 -3.24
CA VAL A 165 -3.53 17.95 -2.09
C VAL A 165 -2.75 17.74 -0.79
N GLN A 166 -1.86 16.73 -0.74
CA GLN A 166 -1.03 16.50 0.45
C GLN A 166 -0.21 17.74 0.81
N SER A 167 0.41 18.41 -0.17
CA SER A 167 1.24 19.60 0.09
C SER A 167 0.41 20.79 0.56
N THR A 168 -0.76 21.04 -0.07
CA THR A 168 -1.62 22.17 0.27
C THR A 168 -2.32 22.03 1.62
N GLU A 169 -2.48 20.82 2.13
CA GLU A 169 -3.08 20.56 3.45
C GLU A 169 -2.03 20.40 4.57
N ALA A 170 -0.94 19.66 4.30
CA ALA A 170 0.03 19.34 5.35
C ALA A 170 1.04 20.48 5.59
N VAL A 171 1.52 21.18 4.57
CA VAL A 171 2.52 22.24 4.76
C VAL A 171 2.01 23.37 5.66
N PRO A 172 0.76 23.90 5.48
CA PRO A 172 0.20 24.86 6.45
C PRO A 172 0.14 24.32 7.86
N THR A 173 -0.26 23.07 8.05
CA THR A 173 -0.30 22.41 9.38
C THR A 173 1.10 22.40 10.03
N ILE A 174 2.14 22.07 9.28
CA ILE A 174 3.52 22.05 9.77
C ILE A 174 4.02 23.47 10.12
N VAL A 175 3.65 24.46 9.31
CA VAL A 175 3.96 25.88 9.58
C VAL A 175 3.33 26.33 10.90
N GLU A 176 2.07 25.99 11.16
CA GLU A 176 1.40 26.31 12.44
C GLU A 176 2.03 25.56 13.62
N LEU A 177 2.48 24.31 13.45
CA LEU A 177 3.28 23.60 14.48
C LEU A 177 4.56 24.36 14.81
N GLY A 178 5.28 24.83 13.80
CA GLY A 178 6.49 25.65 13.98
C GLY A 178 6.20 26.95 14.70
N LYS A 179 5.15 27.66 14.31
CA LYS A 179 4.69 28.88 14.94
C LYS A 179 4.30 28.66 16.41
N ALA A 180 3.56 27.60 16.71
CA ALA A 180 3.16 27.27 18.07
C ALA A 180 4.37 26.98 18.99
N ALA A 181 5.41 26.34 18.44
CA ALA A 181 6.61 25.97 19.20
C ALA A 181 7.60 27.14 19.40
N THR A 182 7.69 28.06 18.43
CA THR A 182 8.70 29.14 18.42
C THR A 182 8.15 30.54 18.71
N GLY A 183 6.81 30.67 18.74
CA GLY A 183 6.10 31.95 18.85
C GLY A 183 6.09 32.77 17.55
N LYS A 184 6.73 32.29 16.47
CA LYS A 184 6.83 32.98 15.17
C LYS A 184 6.67 31.98 14.02
N PRO A 185 5.93 32.32 12.95
CA PRO A 185 5.93 31.50 11.75
C PRO A 185 7.30 31.59 11.05
N PRO A 186 7.74 30.55 10.35
CA PRO A 186 8.94 30.62 9.52
C PRO A 186 8.73 31.64 8.38
N LYS A 187 9.77 32.38 8.03
CA LYS A 187 9.73 33.42 7.00
C LYS A 187 10.42 33.04 5.70
N THR A 188 11.25 32.00 5.74
CA THR A 188 12.00 31.52 4.58
C THR A 188 11.89 30.02 4.46
N ALA A 189 11.74 29.53 3.23
CA ALA A 189 11.68 28.12 2.90
C ALA A 189 12.71 27.77 1.84
N GLY A 190 13.32 26.59 1.97
CA GLY A 190 14.10 25.95 0.92
C GLY A 190 13.29 24.79 0.31
N ILE A 191 13.47 24.58 -0.98
CA ILE A 191 12.93 23.44 -1.73
C ILE A 191 14.10 22.68 -2.35
N ILE A 192 14.15 21.38 -2.09
CA ILE A 192 14.95 20.42 -2.86
C ILE A 192 14.01 19.26 -3.19
N GLY A 193 13.83 18.94 -4.47
CA GLY A 193 12.97 17.86 -4.90
C GLY A 193 13.60 17.00 -5.98
N ASP A 194 13.30 15.70 -5.98
CA ASP A 194 13.65 14.90 -7.14
C ASP A 194 12.63 15.08 -8.30
N ASN A 195 13.01 14.66 -9.49
CA ASN A 195 12.22 14.84 -10.71
C ASN A 195 11.26 13.68 -11.01
N THR A 196 11.00 12.79 -10.06
CA THR A 196 9.96 11.76 -10.24
C THR A 196 8.56 12.35 -10.08
N ALA A 197 7.55 11.65 -10.58
CA ALA A 197 6.22 12.21 -10.75
C ALA A 197 5.54 12.67 -9.44
N SER A 198 5.80 12.02 -8.31
CA SER A 198 5.21 12.40 -7.01
C SER A 198 5.81 13.70 -6.45
N PRO A 199 7.14 13.84 -6.28
CA PRO A 199 7.77 15.09 -5.86
C PRO A 199 7.41 16.29 -6.74
N VAL A 200 7.37 16.09 -8.06
CA VAL A 200 6.93 17.14 -9.00
C VAL A 200 5.50 17.59 -8.70
N SER A 201 4.56 16.64 -8.52
CA SER A 201 3.17 16.96 -8.15
C SER A 201 3.06 17.63 -6.78
N PHE A 202 3.83 17.15 -5.78
CA PHE A 202 3.82 17.71 -4.42
C PHE A 202 4.34 19.17 -4.40
N LEU A 203 5.43 19.42 -5.09
CA LEU A 203 6.09 20.73 -5.06
C LEU A 203 5.41 21.76 -5.96
N LYS A 204 4.64 21.34 -6.96
CA LYS A 204 3.99 22.26 -7.89
C LYS A 204 3.16 23.35 -7.19
N PRO A 205 2.20 23.06 -6.31
CA PRO A 205 1.45 24.12 -5.61
C PRO A 205 2.33 24.99 -4.73
N MET A 206 3.38 24.45 -4.15
CA MET A 206 4.30 25.19 -3.28
C MET A 206 5.15 26.19 -4.08
N ARG A 207 5.57 25.82 -5.29
CA ARG A 207 6.28 26.67 -6.27
C ARG A 207 5.39 27.72 -6.91
N GLU A 208 4.11 27.44 -7.07
CA GLU A 208 3.08 28.33 -7.66
C GLU A 208 2.46 29.27 -6.61
N GLY A 209 3.23 29.70 -5.64
CA GLY A 209 2.84 30.72 -4.64
C GLY A 209 2.24 30.13 -3.35
N GLY A 210 2.26 28.83 -3.14
CA GLY A 210 1.75 28.20 -1.90
C GLY A 210 2.53 28.63 -0.66
N LEU A 211 3.86 28.72 -0.77
CA LEU A 211 4.71 29.14 0.35
C LEU A 211 4.59 30.65 0.62
N GLU A 212 4.48 31.46 -0.42
CA GLU A 212 4.27 32.91 -0.32
C GLU A 212 2.94 33.25 0.37
N LYS A 213 1.86 32.49 0.06
CA LYS A 213 0.56 32.63 0.74
C LYS A 213 0.64 32.33 2.25
N LEU A 214 1.61 31.51 2.66
CA LEU A 214 1.91 31.23 4.07
C LEU A 214 2.88 32.25 4.68
N GLY A 215 3.22 33.32 3.96
CA GLY A 215 4.10 34.40 4.43
C GLY A 215 5.59 34.07 4.34
N MET A 216 5.97 33.07 3.56
CA MET A 216 7.36 32.65 3.40
C MET A 216 7.95 33.06 2.05
N LYS A 217 9.21 33.45 2.07
CA LYS A 217 10.02 33.65 0.86
C LYS A 217 10.75 32.35 0.53
N VAL A 218 10.65 31.88 -0.70
CA VAL A 218 11.49 30.80 -1.21
C VAL A 218 12.89 31.36 -1.46
N VAL A 219 13.88 30.84 -0.71
CA VAL A 219 15.29 31.27 -0.81
C VAL A 219 16.17 30.25 -1.50
N LEU A 220 15.66 29.06 -1.73
CA LEU A 220 16.29 27.96 -2.45
C LEU A 220 15.22 27.14 -3.16
N ASP A 221 15.44 26.85 -4.45
CA ASP A 221 14.61 25.90 -5.20
C ASP A 221 15.49 25.09 -6.17
N GLU A 222 15.66 23.82 -5.85
CA GLU A 222 16.52 22.89 -6.61
C GLU A 222 15.77 21.61 -6.97
N THR A 223 16.11 21.10 -8.14
CA THR A 223 15.61 19.79 -8.62
C THR A 223 16.77 18.90 -9.03
N TYR A 224 16.67 17.60 -8.72
CA TYR A 224 17.69 16.62 -9.08
C TYR A 224 17.07 15.32 -9.61
N THR A 225 17.90 14.45 -10.20
CA THR A 225 17.51 13.11 -10.66
C THR A 225 17.96 12.05 -9.64
N PRO A 226 17.05 11.26 -9.07
CA PRO A 226 17.40 10.20 -8.11
C PRO A 226 17.92 8.94 -8.83
N PRO A 227 18.76 8.11 -8.15
CA PRO A 227 19.37 8.39 -6.87
C PRO A 227 20.57 9.35 -6.98
N LEU A 228 20.79 10.16 -5.94
CA LEU A 228 21.95 11.03 -5.84
C LEU A 228 23.24 10.22 -5.70
N SER A 229 24.27 10.62 -6.42
CA SER A 229 25.66 10.15 -6.18
C SER A 229 26.38 11.00 -5.12
N ASP A 230 26.04 12.29 -5.02
CA ASP A 230 26.59 13.25 -4.08
C ASP A 230 25.57 14.34 -3.75
N ALA A 231 25.32 14.59 -2.47
CA ALA A 231 24.43 15.65 -2.00
C ALA A 231 25.16 16.98 -1.75
N THR A 232 26.50 17.00 -1.84
CA THR A 232 27.32 18.18 -1.47
C THR A 232 26.89 19.45 -2.20
N PRO A 233 26.70 19.49 -3.53
CA PRO A 233 26.32 20.71 -4.23
C PRO A 233 24.97 21.28 -3.77
N LEU A 234 24.00 20.42 -3.50
CA LEU A 234 22.67 20.80 -3.02
C LEU A 234 22.75 21.39 -1.59
N ILE A 235 23.45 20.69 -0.69
CA ILE A 235 23.51 21.10 0.72
C ILE A 235 24.42 22.32 0.92
N GLN A 236 25.41 22.57 0.04
CA GLN A 236 26.14 23.84 0.02
C GLN A 236 25.21 25.03 -0.25
N LYS A 237 24.23 24.87 -1.13
CA LYS A 237 23.20 25.89 -1.40
C LYS A 237 22.29 26.10 -0.18
N VAL A 238 21.89 25.02 0.51
CA VAL A 238 21.18 25.14 1.80
C VAL A 238 22.01 25.89 2.82
N ARG A 239 23.31 25.60 2.92
CA ARG A 239 24.22 26.30 3.82
C ARG A 239 24.32 27.80 3.52
N SER A 240 24.38 28.19 2.27
CA SER A 240 24.50 29.59 1.85
C SER A 240 23.21 30.39 2.06
N THR A 241 22.05 29.78 1.83
CA THR A 241 20.73 30.44 1.91
C THR A 241 20.09 30.36 3.30
N ARG A 242 20.44 29.35 4.10
CA ARG A 242 19.93 29.07 5.45
C ARG A 242 18.42 29.26 5.60
N PRO A 243 17.61 28.50 4.87
CA PRO A 243 16.15 28.55 5.02
C PRO A 243 15.75 28.18 6.46
N GLU A 244 14.66 28.76 6.95
CA GLU A 244 14.13 28.44 8.29
C GLU A 244 13.48 27.07 8.35
N PHE A 245 13.08 26.49 7.20
CA PHE A 245 12.78 25.07 7.03
C PHE A 245 13.04 24.61 5.60
N LEU A 246 13.22 23.31 5.43
CA LEU A 246 13.56 22.69 4.15
C LEU A 246 12.51 21.64 3.76
N LEU A 247 11.85 21.84 2.62
CA LEU A 247 11.15 20.78 1.92
C LEU A 247 12.19 19.95 1.15
N PHE A 248 12.52 18.77 1.70
CA PHE A 248 13.43 17.81 1.05
C PHE A 248 12.61 16.62 0.55
N ILE A 249 12.11 16.74 -0.68
CA ILE A 249 11.16 15.80 -1.27
C ILE A 249 11.90 14.82 -2.16
N SER A 250 12.38 13.75 -1.56
CA SER A 250 13.10 12.65 -2.21
C SER A 250 12.19 11.43 -2.39
N SER A 251 12.61 10.48 -3.22
CA SER A 251 11.92 9.19 -3.41
C SER A 251 12.77 7.98 -3.01
N THR A 252 14.01 8.19 -2.53
CA THR A 252 14.90 7.10 -2.13
C THR A 252 15.43 7.26 -0.71
N ILE A 253 15.69 6.12 -0.03
CA ILE A 253 16.33 6.11 1.30
C ILE A 253 17.78 6.61 1.19
N SER A 254 18.48 6.29 0.08
CA SER A 254 19.85 6.74 -0.12
C SER A 254 19.97 8.26 -0.19
N ASP A 255 19.03 8.94 -0.84
CA ASP A 255 19.05 10.39 -0.98
C ASP A 255 18.76 11.08 0.35
N LEU A 256 17.80 10.55 1.11
CA LEU A 256 17.55 11.01 2.48
C LEU A 256 18.81 10.89 3.34
N LYS A 257 19.48 9.73 3.30
CA LYS A 257 20.73 9.49 4.02
C LYS A 257 21.80 10.52 3.62
N LEU A 258 22.12 10.59 2.34
CA LEU A 258 23.15 11.51 1.84
C LEU A 258 22.83 12.96 2.19
N GLY A 259 21.59 13.38 2.08
CA GLY A 259 21.14 14.72 2.45
C GLY A 259 21.37 15.02 3.92
N LEU A 260 20.90 14.15 4.83
CA LEU A 260 21.03 14.34 6.27
C LEU A 260 22.48 14.25 6.74
N GLU A 261 23.28 13.33 6.23
CA GLU A 261 24.72 13.21 6.54
C GLU A 261 25.47 14.48 6.10
N LYS A 262 25.20 14.97 4.89
CA LYS A 262 25.84 16.20 4.41
C LYS A 262 25.36 17.45 5.14
N MET A 263 24.09 17.50 5.53
CA MET A 263 23.59 18.56 6.42
C MET A 263 24.32 18.53 7.78
N ASN A 264 24.61 17.34 8.31
CA ASN A 264 25.36 17.21 9.57
C ASN A 264 26.80 17.71 9.45
N GLU A 265 27.49 17.38 8.36
CA GLU A 265 28.85 17.88 8.08
C GLU A 265 28.88 19.41 8.03
N PHE A 266 27.84 20.06 7.57
CA PHE A 266 27.72 21.52 7.49
C PHE A 266 27.04 22.16 8.70
N HIS A 267 26.80 21.41 9.78
CA HIS A 267 26.12 21.85 11.00
C HIS A 267 24.71 22.42 10.74
N LEU A 268 23.97 21.79 9.84
CA LEU A 268 22.60 22.15 9.46
C LEU A 268 21.56 21.12 9.91
N ALA A 269 22.00 19.94 10.39
CA ALA A 269 21.14 18.87 10.89
C ALA A 269 20.76 19.05 12.36
N LYS A 270 20.15 18.01 12.96
CA LYS A 270 19.77 17.97 14.39
C LYS A 270 18.86 19.12 14.79
N GLY A 271 17.91 19.49 13.92
CA GLY A 271 16.95 20.56 14.17
C GLY A 271 17.45 21.98 13.87
N ALA A 272 18.72 22.18 13.46
CA ALA A 272 19.20 23.51 13.06
C ALA A 272 18.43 24.06 11.86
N ILE A 273 18.10 23.18 10.88
CA ILE A 273 17.11 23.43 9.83
C ILE A 273 16.13 22.26 9.86
N PRO A 274 14.83 22.49 10.18
CA PRO A 274 13.81 21.47 10.13
C PRO A 274 13.67 20.88 8.72
N VAL A 275 13.69 19.54 8.62
CA VAL A 275 13.55 18.81 7.35
C VAL A 275 12.16 18.21 7.29
N ILE A 276 11.44 18.52 6.23
CA ILE A 276 10.11 18.00 5.93
C ILE A 276 10.18 17.29 4.58
N GLY A 277 9.77 16.03 4.56
CA GLY A 277 9.71 15.22 3.36
C GLY A 277 8.32 14.71 3.04
N ASN A 278 8.22 13.89 1.98
CA ASN A 278 6.98 13.23 1.57
C ASN A 278 7.29 11.80 1.13
N GLY A 279 6.55 10.85 1.68
CA GLY A 279 6.65 9.44 1.30
C GLY A 279 7.11 8.51 2.41
N ALA A 280 6.58 7.28 2.37
CA ALA A 280 6.76 6.28 3.42
C ALA A 280 8.20 5.73 3.53
N HIS A 281 9.01 5.86 2.48
CA HIS A 281 10.43 5.48 2.50
C HIS A 281 11.21 6.19 3.61
N MET A 282 10.80 7.41 3.98
CA MET A 282 11.45 8.18 5.06
C MET A 282 11.26 7.56 6.45
N GLY A 283 10.28 6.69 6.63
CA GLY A 283 10.02 5.93 7.86
C GLY A 283 10.22 4.42 7.70
N ALA A 284 10.85 3.97 6.62
CA ALA A 284 11.13 2.54 6.41
C ALA A 284 12.09 2.00 7.49
N PRO A 285 11.96 0.74 7.93
CA PRO A 285 12.85 0.15 8.93
C PRO A 285 14.34 0.20 8.61
N GLU A 286 14.69 0.27 7.31
CA GLU A 286 16.07 0.41 6.86
C GLU A 286 16.69 1.76 7.16
N VAL A 287 15.88 2.79 7.38
CA VAL A 287 16.38 4.14 7.66
C VAL A 287 17.22 4.13 8.94
N VAL A 288 16.75 3.49 10.02
CA VAL A 288 17.51 3.38 11.28
C VAL A 288 18.75 2.50 11.19
N LYS A 289 18.85 1.66 10.17
CA LYS A 289 20.06 0.85 9.93
C LYS A 289 21.14 1.64 9.19
N ASN A 290 20.73 2.66 8.44
CA ASN A 290 21.58 3.38 7.51
C ASN A 290 21.85 4.85 7.91
N VAL A 291 21.00 5.44 8.73
CA VAL A 291 21.11 6.85 9.17
C VAL A 291 21.23 6.88 10.69
N PRO A 292 22.23 7.56 11.24
CA PRO A 292 22.35 7.73 12.69
C PRO A 292 21.07 8.30 13.30
N PRO A 293 20.54 7.71 14.39
CA PRO A 293 19.25 8.11 14.97
C PRO A 293 19.17 9.60 15.34
N GLU A 294 20.28 10.19 15.77
CA GLU A 294 20.35 11.60 16.11
C GLU A 294 20.18 12.55 14.90
N LEU A 295 20.37 12.06 13.66
CA LEU A 295 20.10 12.83 12.44
C LEU A 295 18.63 12.73 12.02
N LEU A 296 17.92 11.71 12.49
CA LEU A 296 16.51 11.50 12.22
C LEU A 296 15.62 12.27 13.20
N GLU A 297 16.09 12.50 14.45
CA GLU A 297 15.24 13.13 15.48
C GLU A 297 14.65 14.44 14.99
N GLY A 298 13.33 14.54 15.06
CA GLY A 298 12.57 15.71 14.61
C GLY A 298 12.27 15.78 13.11
N VAL A 299 12.89 14.97 12.26
CA VAL A 299 12.55 14.91 10.83
C VAL A 299 11.08 14.52 10.65
N MET A 300 10.34 15.29 9.86
CA MET A 300 8.93 15.06 9.56
C MET A 300 8.75 14.57 8.13
N PHE A 301 7.73 13.76 7.93
CA PHE A 301 7.32 13.40 6.58
C PHE A 301 5.81 13.21 6.47
N ILE A 302 5.30 13.51 5.29
CA ILE A 302 3.88 13.51 4.97
C ILE A 302 3.58 12.22 4.20
N VAL A 303 2.55 11.52 4.62
CA VAL A 303 2.07 10.26 4.00
C VAL A 303 0.54 10.22 3.98
N ALA A 304 -0.01 9.33 3.19
CA ALA A 304 -1.46 9.11 3.12
C ALA A 304 -1.96 8.18 4.26
N ASN A 305 -1.07 7.42 4.88
CA ASN A 305 -1.41 6.49 5.94
C ASN A 305 -0.16 6.12 6.75
N TRP A 306 -0.35 5.83 8.02
CA TRP A 306 0.69 5.35 8.93
C TRP A 306 0.06 4.66 10.12
N GLY A 307 0.84 4.05 11.01
CA GLY A 307 0.32 3.53 12.26
C GLY A 307 -0.40 4.61 13.07
N LEU A 308 -1.70 4.44 13.26
CA LEU A 308 -2.61 5.31 14.01
C LEU A 308 -3.32 4.50 15.09
N LYS A 309 -3.88 5.17 16.10
CA LYS A 309 -4.80 4.52 17.06
C LYS A 309 -5.94 3.83 16.31
N GLY A 310 -6.20 2.57 16.67
CA GLY A 310 -7.20 1.72 16.04
C GLY A 310 -6.68 0.84 14.90
N GLN A 311 -5.37 0.85 14.62
CA GLN A 311 -4.73 -0.02 13.63
C GLN A 311 -3.83 -1.10 14.28
N GLU A 312 -3.91 -1.28 15.59
CA GLU A 312 -3.04 -2.18 16.36
C GLU A 312 -3.14 -3.62 15.84
N ARG A 313 -4.36 -4.12 15.58
CA ARG A 313 -4.59 -5.48 15.06
C ARG A 313 -3.80 -5.77 13.77
N ILE A 314 -3.88 -4.86 12.81
CA ILE A 314 -3.18 -5.03 11.52
C ILE A 314 -1.66 -4.92 11.73
N SER A 315 -1.24 -3.97 12.57
CA SER A 315 0.18 -3.78 12.90
C SER A 315 0.79 -5.03 13.54
N ASP A 316 0.09 -5.63 14.51
CA ASP A 316 0.57 -6.83 15.21
C ASP A 316 0.56 -8.06 14.30
N LEU A 317 -0.48 -8.22 13.46
CA LEU A 317 -0.55 -9.29 12.47
C LEU A 317 0.62 -9.19 11.48
N TYR A 318 0.87 -7.99 10.96
CA TYR A 318 1.96 -7.73 10.01
C TYR A 318 3.33 -8.01 10.64
N LYS A 319 3.61 -7.47 11.84
CA LYS A 319 4.84 -7.76 12.58
C LYS A 319 5.06 -9.25 12.80
N LYS A 320 4.01 -9.95 13.21
CA LYS A 320 4.06 -11.40 13.45
C LYS A 320 4.41 -12.19 12.19
N GLN A 321 3.87 -11.81 11.05
CA GLN A 321 4.09 -12.54 9.79
C GLN A 321 5.40 -12.17 9.10
N THR A 322 5.86 -10.92 9.22
CA THR A 322 6.98 -10.40 8.45
C THR A 322 8.27 -10.24 9.25
N GLY A 323 8.18 -10.14 10.57
CA GLY A 323 9.31 -9.79 11.44
C GLY A 323 9.69 -8.30 11.41
N GLU A 324 8.95 -7.45 10.71
CA GLU A 324 9.21 -6.02 10.65
C GLU A 324 8.92 -5.34 11.99
N PRO A 325 9.70 -4.33 12.41
CA PRO A 325 9.51 -3.67 13.71
C PRO A 325 8.25 -2.81 13.77
N TRP A 326 7.78 -2.30 12.63
CA TRP A 326 6.51 -1.57 12.47
C TRP A 326 5.96 -1.74 11.06
N ILE A 327 4.66 -1.48 10.91
CA ILE A 327 4.04 -1.41 9.60
C ILE A 327 4.14 0.01 9.05
N THR A 328 4.56 0.14 7.79
CA THR A 328 4.59 1.40 7.06
C THR A 328 3.29 1.60 6.28
N GLN A 329 3.11 2.79 5.69
CA GLN A 329 2.04 2.99 4.71
C GLN A 329 2.05 1.92 3.61
N ASP A 330 3.24 1.47 3.21
CA ASP A 330 3.41 0.50 2.12
C ASP A 330 2.77 -0.84 2.49
N GLY A 331 3.06 -1.33 3.70
CA GLY A 331 2.43 -2.54 4.23
C GLY A 331 0.91 -2.39 4.41
N LEU A 332 0.47 -1.26 4.98
CA LEU A 332 -0.96 -0.95 5.13
C LEU A 332 -1.68 -0.90 3.77
N ALA A 333 -1.06 -0.32 2.74
CA ALA A 333 -1.65 -0.23 1.42
C ALA A 333 -1.75 -1.60 0.74
N GLY A 334 -0.68 -2.41 0.77
CA GLY A 334 -0.72 -3.77 0.23
C GLY A 334 -1.81 -4.62 0.88
N TYR A 335 -1.91 -4.54 2.20
CA TYR A 335 -2.96 -5.21 2.97
C TYR A 335 -4.35 -4.70 2.59
N GLY A 336 -4.58 -3.40 2.62
CA GLY A 336 -5.89 -2.80 2.36
C GLY A 336 -6.37 -2.97 0.91
N HIS A 337 -5.48 -2.86 -0.08
CA HIS A 337 -5.81 -3.11 -1.48
C HIS A 337 -6.26 -4.56 -1.72
N THR A 338 -5.61 -5.52 -1.08
CA THR A 338 -6.00 -6.93 -1.15
C THR A 338 -7.41 -7.14 -0.58
N TRP A 339 -7.74 -6.50 0.55
CA TRP A 339 -9.08 -6.55 1.12
C TRP A 339 -10.12 -5.82 0.28
N ILE A 340 -9.78 -4.72 -0.42
CA ILE A 340 -10.69 -4.06 -1.37
C ILE A 340 -11.02 -5.02 -2.53
N LEU A 341 -10.02 -5.70 -3.10
CA LEU A 341 -10.24 -6.69 -4.16
C LEU A 341 -11.09 -7.86 -3.66
N LYS A 342 -10.84 -8.34 -2.44
CA LYS A 342 -11.66 -9.40 -1.81
C LYS A 342 -13.11 -8.97 -1.65
N GLU A 343 -13.38 -7.78 -1.13
CA GLU A 343 -14.76 -7.28 -0.97
C GLU A 343 -15.47 -7.07 -2.32
N ALA A 344 -14.73 -6.62 -3.34
CA ALA A 344 -15.26 -6.50 -4.70
C ALA A 344 -15.62 -7.87 -5.30
N LEU A 345 -14.78 -8.89 -5.08
CA LEU A 345 -15.06 -10.27 -5.50
C LEU A 345 -16.28 -10.87 -4.80
N GLU A 346 -16.43 -10.66 -3.50
CA GLU A 346 -17.63 -11.10 -2.75
C GLU A 346 -18.92 -10.50 -3.31
N ARG A 347 -18.88 -9.21 -3.64
CA ARG A 347 -20.04 -8.51 -4.21
C ARG A 347 -20.30 -8.89 -5.68
N ALA A 348 -19.26 -9.15 -6.46
CA ALA A 348 -19.36 -9.58 -7.85
C ALA A 348 -19.92 -11.00 -7.98
N GLY A 349 -19.68 -11.88 -7.02
CA GLY A 349 -20.08 -13.29 -7.04
C GLY A 349 -19.47 -14.10 -8.20
N LYS A 350 -18.46 -13.55 -8.88
CA LYS A 350 -17.73 -14.18 -9.97
C LYS A 350 -16.29 -13.61 -10.08
N ALA A 351 -15.37 -14.48 -10.51
CA ALA A 351 -13.97 -14.08 -10.77
C ALA A 351 -13.84 -13.48 -12.18
N ASP A 352 -14.34 -12.26 -12.35
CA ASP A 352 -14.36 -11.52 -13.62
C ASP A 352 -13.89 -10.09 -13.39
N LYS A 353 -12.85 -9.66 -14.11
CA LYS A 353 -12.20 -8.37 -13.93
C LYS A 353 -13.11 -7.17 -14.14
N VAL A 354 -14.04 -7.25 -15.10
CA VAL A 354 -14.99 -6.15 -15.37
C VAL A 354 -15.99 -6.04 -14.22
N ALA A 355 -16.53 -7.16 -13.76
CA ALA A 355 -17.45 -7.19 -12.62
C ALA A 355 -16.77 -6.71 -11.33
N VAL A 356 -15.51 -7.10 -11.10
CA VAL A 356 -14.72 -6.60 -9.95
C VAL A 356 -14.53 -5.09 -10.03
N ASN A 357 -14.18 -4.56 -11.21
CA ASN A 357 -14.06 -3.12 -11.44
C ASN A 357 -15.36 -2.36 -11.12
N GLU A 358 -16.50 -2.85 -11.61
CA GLU A 358 -17.81 -2.26 -11.32
C GLU A 358 -18.11 -2.24 -9.81
N GLN A 359 -17.73 -3.29 -9.09
CA GLN A 359 -17.93 -3.33 -7.65
C GLN A 359 -16.99 -2.38 -6.92
N ILE A 360 -15.73 -2.20 -7.35
CA ILE A 360 -14.82 -1.22 -6.73
C ILE A 360 -15.40 0.21 -6.87
N HIS A 361 -15.95 0.58 -8.00
CA HIS A 361 -16.63 1.88 -8.18
C HIS A 361 -17.84 2.07 -7.26
N LYS A 362 -18.52 1.00 -6.87
CA LYS A 362 -19.72 1.02 -6.00
C LYS A 362 -19.40 0.83 -4.51
N LEU A 363 -18.12 0.54 -4.17
CA LEU A 363 -17.74 0.29 -2.78
C LEU A 363 -17.90 1.54 -1.92
N GLU A 364 -18.47 1.32 -0.74
CA GLU A 364 -18.45 2.25 0.38
C GLU A 364 -18.24 1.42 1.66
N LEU A 365 -16.99 1.29 2.09
CA LEU A 365 -16.60 0.51 3.27
C LEU A 365 -16.32 1.46 4.44
N LYS A 366 -17.11 1.34 5.49
CA LYS A 366 -17.01 2.14 6.75
C LYS A 366 -16.37 1.34 7.88
N SER A 367 -16.25 0.05 7.72
CA SER A 367 -15.71 -0.88 8.71
C SER A 367 -15.09 -2.10 8.03
N GLY A 368 -14.42 -2.93 8.80
CA GLY A 368 -13.73 -4.14 8.34
C GLY A 368 -12.30 -3.86 7.87
N PRO A 369 -11.55 -4.93 7.52
CA PRO A 369 -10.10 -4.86 7.34
C PRO A 369 -9.62 -3.82 6.33
N ALA A 370 -10.36 -3.58 5.23
CA ALA A 370 -10.01 -2.53 4.27
C ALA A 370 -10.14 -1.12 4.88
N ALA A 371 -11.23 -0.86 5.62
CA ALA A 371 -11.44 0.44 6.28
C ALA A 371 -10.50 0.62 7.49
N ASP A 372 -10.14 -0.46 8.17
CA ASP A 372 -9.14 -0.43 9.24
C ASP A 372 -7.74 -0.09 8.68
N ALA A 373 -7.39 -0.64 7.51
CA ALA A 373 -6.13 -0.31 6.84
C ALA A 373 -6.08 1.11 6.28
N PHE A 374 -7.22 1.63 5.83
CA PHE A 374 -7.34 2.96 5.25
C PHE A 374 -8.26 3.83 6.12
N PRO A 375 -7.72 4.67 7.02
CA PRO A 375 -8.54 5.49 7.92
C PRO A 375 -9.60 6.31 7.18
N GLY A 376 -10.83 6.30 7.70
CA GLY A 376 -12.00 6.89 7.06
C GLY A 376 -12.75 5.91 6.15
N VAL A 377 -13.61 6.43 5.28
CA VAL A 377 -14.40 5.62 4.35
C VAL A 377 -13.54 5.21 3.14
N VAL A 378 -13.63 3.94 2.74
CA VAL A 378 -13.07 3.48 1.46
C VAL A 378 -14.16 3.60 0.39
N LYS A 379 -14.08 4.66 -0.38
CA LYS A 379 -14.97 4.99 -1.49
C LYS A 379 -14.19 5.74 -2.56
N PHE A 380 -14.43 5.43 -3.80
CA PHE A 380 -13.78 6.09 -4.94
C PHE A 380 -14.79 6.94 -5.71
N ASP A 381 -14.33 8.10 -6.21
CA ASP A 381 -15.10 8.95 -7.10
C ASP A 381 -15.09 8.38 -8.54
N GLU A 382 -15.73 9.09 -9.45
CA GLU A 382 -15.83 8.71 -10.88
C GLU A 382 -14.47 8.66 -11.60
N ASN A 383 -13.46 9.31 -11.04
CA ASN A 383 -12.08 9.32 -11.56
C ASN A 383 -11.19 8.27 -10.89
N GLY A 384 -11.74 7.46 -9.97
CA GLY A 384 -10.99 6.48 -9.21
C GLY A 384 -10.15 7.07 -8.05
N ARG A 385 -10.42 8.29 -7.60
CA ARG A 385 -9.80 8.87 -6.41
C ARG A 385 -10.57 8.49 -5.16
N ARG A 386 -9.85 8.12 -4.11
CA ARG A 386 -10.49 7.88 -2.83
C ARG A 386 -11.02 9.18 -2.24
N VAL A 387 -12.31 9.22 -1.95
CA VAL A 387 -13.01 10.37 -1.37
C VAL A 387 -12.62 10.53 0.09
N GLY A 388 -12.26 11.76 0.49
CA GLY A 388 -11.94 12.07 1.89
C GLY A 388 -10.77 11.26 2.46
N ALA A 389 -9.84 10.84 1.61
CA ALA A 389 -8.63 10.16 2.06
C ALA A 389 -7.81 11.10 2.97
N PRO A 390 -7.59 10.76 4.25
CA PRO A 390 -6.83 11.61 5.16
C PRO A 390 -5.35 11.60 4.82
N LEU A 391 -4.64 12.62 5.30
CA LEU A 391 -3.19 12.60 5.35
C LEU A 391 -2.70 12.37 6.77
N VAL A 392 -1.46 11.91 6.88
CA VAL A 392 -0.79 11.69 8.16
C VAL A 392 0.56 12.42 8.12
N ILE A 393 0.85 13.15 9.18
CA ILE A 393 2.21 13.66 9.41
C ILE A 393 2.88 12.72 10.40
N VAL A 394 4.03 12.24 10.03
CA VAL A 394 4.88 11.34 10.83
C VAL A 394 6.13 12.09 11.22
N GLN A 395 6.61 11.86 12.42
CA GLN A 395 7.83 12.43 12.93
C GLN A 395 8.72 11.36 13.54
N TRP A 396 10.00 11.42 13.27
CA TRP A 396 10.97 10.63 13.99
C TRP A 396 11.14 11.16 15.42
N GLN A 397 10.85 10.31 16.40
CA GLN A 397 10.99 10.61 17.83
C GLN A 397 11.60 9.41 18.54
N SER A 398 12.74 9.62 19.21
CA SER A 398 13.43 8.56 19.97
C SER A 398 13.71 7.29 19.16
N GLY A 399 14.11 7.46 17.90
CA GLY A 399 14.50 6.37 17.00
C GLY A 399 13.34 5.60 16.34
N VAL A 400 12.09 6.05 16.51
CA VAL A 400 10.92 5.47 15.84
C VAL A 400 10.10 6.52 15.10
N PRO A 401 9.54 6.21 13.92
CA PRO A 401 8.66 7.10 13.20
C PRO A 401 7.22 6.96 13.71
N VAL A 402 6.72 8.00 14.38
CA VAL A 402 5.39 8.01 15.01
C VAL A 402 4.47 9.04 14.34
N SER A 403 3.19 8.69 14.19
CA SER A 403 2.18 9.63 13.71
C SER A 403 1.96 10.75 14.74
N VAL A 404 1.96 12.01 14.26
CA VAL A 404 1.74 13.21 15.07
C VAL A 404 0.51 13.99 14.61
N PHE A 405 -0.02 13.68 13.43
CA PHE A 405 -1.27 14.22 12.89
C PHE A 405 -2.01 13.13 12.08
N PRO A 406 -3.33 13.08 12.08
CA PRO A 406 -4.29 13.94 12.82
C PRO A 406 -4.22 13.72 14.33
N THR A 407 -4.39 14.79 15.10
CA THR A 407 -4.09 14.82 16.55
C THR A 407 -4.97 13.91 17.41
N ASP A 408 -6.21 13.65 16.98
CA ASP A 408 -7.16 12.75 17.65
C ASP A 408 -6.76 11.27 17.55
N ARG A 409 -6.04 10.89 16.49
CA ARG A 409 -5.59 9.51 16.22
C ARG A 409 -4.07 9.33 16.30
N ALA A 410 -3.33 10.39 16.53
CA ALA A 410 -1.87 10.36 16.60
C ALA A 410 -1.37 9.51 17.76
N LEU A 411 -0.22 8.86 17.56
CA LEU A 411 0.46 8.07 18.59
C LEU A 411 1.32 8.94 19.52
N ALA A 412 1.74 10.12 19.04
CA ALA A 412 2.53 11.07 19.82
C ALA A 412 2.13 12.53 19.50
N LYS A 413 2.55 13.45 20.36
CA LYS A 413 2.46 14.88 20.06
C LYS A 413 3.61 15.29 19.15
N ALA A 414 3.34 16.20 18.20
CA ALA A 414 4.38 16.80 17.39
C ALA A 414 5.32 17.65 18.25
N LYS A 415 6.60 17.58 17.92
CA LYS A 415 7.64 18.43 18.49
C LYS A 415 8.25 19.24 17.36
N TRP A 416 8.41 20.54 17.54
CA TRP A 416 9.18 21.29 16.54
C TRP A 416 10.65 20.92 16.67
N PRO A 417 11.31 20.60 15.56
CA PRO A 417 12.65 20.04 15.63
C PRO A 417 13.75 21.10 15.89
N LYS A 418 13.54 21.97 16.85
CA LYS A 418 14.64 22.77 17.41
C LYS A 418 15.07 22.18 18.74
N SER A 419 16.38 21.97 18.84
CA SER A 419 17.07 21.64 20.08
C SER A 419 16.84 22.70 21.14
#